data_5d16245ae9adb0bc96a1675b5d403908
#
_entry.id   5d16245ae9adb0bc96a1675b5d403908
#
_cell.length_a   1.000
_cell.length_b   1.000
_cell.length_c   1.000
_cell.angle_alpha   90.00
_cell.angle_beta   90.00
_cell.angle_gamma   90.00
#
_symmetry.space_group_name_H-M   'P 1'
#
loop_
_entity.id
_entity.type
_entity.pdbx_description
1 polymer ?
#
loop_
_entity_poly.entity_id
_entity_poly.type
_entity_poly.pdbx_seq_one_letter_code
_entity_poly.pdbx_strand_id
1 'polypeptide(L)'
;MDISMMDSLVYGLENQLSLSIKTGIVPKPKGNNYALSAPVGNFPCKDGEIMISVATEAQFAAFAQVLGREDWLEKPEYCNVTRRIQNYKMLGEEVSEVFRQYTCKELMELLQTRSCIYGKINTFDAVVAHPQVAARGMIIEAEDPYGNPFKMPGNPVIVNGEHMEKKKIFPAERLEKAKGI
;
A
#
# COMPACT_ATOMS: atom_id res chain seq x y z
N MET A 1 22.84 -4.04 18.17
CA MET A 1 21.43 -4.15 17.71
C MET A 1 21.36 -5.40 16.85
N ASP A 2 20.43 -6.30 17.17
CA ASP A 2 20.16 -7.50 16.38
C ASP A 2 18.76 -7.37 15.78
N ILE A 3 18.62 -7.57 14.47
CA ILE A 3 17.35 -7.49 13.74
C ILE A 3 17.28 -8.69 12.79
N SER A 4 16.50 -9.69 13.19
CA SER A 4 16.21 -10.85 12.37
C SER A 4 15.15 -10.53 11.32
N MET A 5 15.38 -10.92 10.07
CA MET A 5 14.38 -10.78 9.00
C MET A 5 13.11 -11.60 9.30
N MET A 6 13.27 -12.82 9.83
CA MET A 6 12.14 -13.69 10.16
C MET A 6 11.27 -13.07 11.26
N ASP A 7 11.89 -12.59 12.33
CA ASP A 7 11.15 -11.97 13.45
C ASP A 7 10.42 -10.70 13.01
N SER A 8 11.05 -9.90 12.15
CA SER A 8 10.44 -8.70 11.56
C SER A 8 9.22 -9.05 10.70
N LEU A 9 9.28 -10.11 9.92
CA LEU A 9 8.15 -10.59 9.12
C LEU A 9 7.02 -11.13 10.01
N VAL A 10 7.36 -11.95 11.01
CA VAL A 10 6.38 -12.50 11.99
C VAL A 10 5.69 -11.34 12.72
N TYR A 11 6.44 -10.33 13.16
CA TYR A 11 5.88 -9.13 13.79
C TYR A 11 4.96 -8.35 12.85
N GLY A 12 5.35 -8.19 11.58
CA GLY A 12 4.54 -7.52 10.56
C GLY A 12 3.21 -8.21 10.23
N LEU A 13 3.09 -9.51 10.54
CA LEU A 13 1.84 -10.29 10.38
C LEU A 13 0.89 -10.20 11.59
N GLU A 14 1.19 -9.35 12.56
CA GLU A 14 0.55 -9.25 13.87
C GLU A 14 -0.96 -9.57 13.88
N ASN A 15 -1.76 -8.81 13.13
CA ASN A 15 -3.22 -8.94 13.15
C ASN A 15 -3.71 -10.29 12.62
N GLN A 16 -3.19 -10.74 11.48
CA GLN A 16 -3.65 -11.96 10.83
C GLN A 16 -3.12 -13.20 11.56
N LEU A 17 -1.88 -13.15 12.02
CA LEU A 17 -1.26 -14.23 12.76
C LEU A 17 -1.94 -14.42 14.13
N SER A 18 -2.18 -13.34 14.86
CA SER A 18 -2.87 -13.36 16.15
C SER A 18 -4.29 -13.91 16.03
N LEU A 19 -5.02 -13.50 14.98
CA LEU A 19 -6.36 -14.03 14.71
C LEU A 19 -6.32 -15.53 14.39
N SER A 20 -5.37 -15.96 13.56
CA SER A 20 -5.18 -17.36 13.19
C SER A 20 -4.85 -18.23 14.42
N ILE A 21 -3.92 -17.77 15.27
CA ILE A 21 -3.56 -18.47 16.51
C ILE A 21 -4.78 -18.60 17.44
N LYS A 22 -5.55 -17.51 17.60
CA LYS A 22 -6.71 -17.48 18.49
C LYS A 22 -7.87 -18.34 18.00
N THR A 23 -8.12 -18.37 16.69
CA THR A 23 -9.32 -19.02 16.12
C THR A 23 -9.04 -20.38 15.47
N GLY A 24 -7.77 -20.72 15.21
CA GLY A 24 -7.39 -21.88 14.40
C GLY A 24 -7.68 -21.73 12.90
N ILE A 25 -8.20 -20.58 12.46
CA ILE A 25 -8.50 -20.33 11.04
C ILE A 25 -7.24 -19.87 10.32
N VAL A 26 -6.81 -20.65 9.33
CA VAL A 26 -5.66 -20.29 8.49
C VAL A 26 -6.16 -19.45 7.30
N PRO A 27 -5.76 -18.15 7.20
CA PRO A 27 -6.16 -17.31 6.09
C PRO A 27 -5.56 -17.81 4.77
N LYS A 28 -6.37 -17.74 3.70
CA LYS A 28 -5.93 -18.06 2.33
C LYS A 28 -5.46 -16.79 1.62
N PRO A 29 -4.51 -16.89 0.68
CA PRO A 29 -4.13 -15.76 -0.15
C PRO A 29 -5.34 -15.14 -0.87
N LYS A 30 -5.46 -13.82 -0.82
CA LYS A 30 -6.56 -13.04 -1.45
C LYS A 30 -6.05 -11.98 -2.43
N GLY A 31 -4.79 -12.05 -2.87
CA GLY A 31 -4.17 -11.01 -3.69
C GLY A 31 -4.10 -9.70 -2.90
N ASN A 32 -4.54 -8.60 -3.52
CA ASN A 32 -4.55 -7.26 -2.91
C ASN A 32 -5.80 -6.97 -2.06
N ASN A 33 -6.66 -7.97 -1.83
CA ASN A 33 -7.83 -7.80 -0.97
C ASN A 33 -7.50 -8.09 0.49
N TYR A 34 -8.11 -7.34 1.40
CA TYR A 34 -7.91 -7.53 2.82
C TYR A 34 -8.89 -8.56 3.41
N ALA A 35 -8.40 -9.35 4.35
CA ALA A 35 -9.19 -10.44 4.92
C ALA A 35 -10.29 -9.97 5.90
N LEU A 36 -10.12 -8.79 6.49
CA LEU A 36 -10.94 -8.30 7.62
C LEU A 36 -11.86 -7.13 7.25
N SER A 37 -11.80 -6.62 6.01
CA SER A 37 -12.74 -5.61 5.52
C SER A 37 -12.86 -5.60 4.00
N ALA A 38 -13.97 -5.05 3.49
CA ALA A 38 -14.24 -4.85 2.07
C ALA A 38 -15.15 -3.62 1.87
N PRO A 39 -14.91 -2.82 0.79
CA PRO A 39 -13.86 -3.00 -0.23
C PRO A 39 -12.49 -2.52 0.27
N VAL A 40 -11.47 -3.35 0.11
CA VAL A 40 -10.05 -3.02 0.29
C VAL A 40 -9.27 -3.68 -0.82
N GLY A 41 -8.47 -2.91 -1.55
CA GLY A 41 -7.68 -3.41 -2.67
C GLY A 41 -7.42 -2.33 -3.71
N ASN A 42 -6.78 -2.72 -4.81
CA ASN A 42 -6.57 -1.86 -5.97
C ASN A 42 -7.67 -2.08 -7.01
N PHE A 43 -8.13 -1.00 -7.60
CA PHE A 43 -9.22 -0.96 -8.57
C PHE A 43 -8.82 -0.15 -9.80
N PRO A 44 -9.20 -0.61 -11.02
CA PRO A 44 -8.82 0.05 -12.26
C PRO A 44 -9.61 1.35 -12.47
N CYS A 45 -8.88 2.38 -12.94
CA CYS A 45 -9.42 3.65 -13.45
C CYS A 45 -9.21 3.74 -14.97
N LYS A 46 -9.61 4.85 -15.59
CA LYS A 46 -9.33 5.13 -17.01
C LYS A 46 -7.83 5.17 -17.35
N ASP A 47 -7.01 5.67 -16.44
CA ASP A 47 -5.60 6.02 -16.64
C ASP A 47 -4.63 5.34 -15.64
N GLY A 48 -5.07 4.30 -14.96
CA GLY A 48 -4.26 3.57 -14.00
C GLY A 48 -5.06 2.79 -12.97
N GLU A 49 -4.51 2.67 -11.78
CA GLU A 49 -5.16 1.99 -10.65
C GLU A 49 -5.11 2.87 -9.40
N ILE A 50 -6.15 2.75 -8.58
CA ILE A 50 -6.25 3.38 -7.27
C ILE A 50 -6.44 2.32 -6.19
N MET A 51 -5.69 2.44 -5.11
CA MET A 51 -5.86 1.64 -3.89
C MET A 51 -6.88 2.34 -3.00
N ILE A 52 -7.84 1.59 -2.46
CA ILE A 52 -8.77 2.08 -1.43
C ILE A 52 -8.78 1.16 -0.23
N SER A 53 -9.15 1.74 0.93
CA SER A 53 -9.39 0.99 2.17
C SER A 53 -10.63 1.53 2.88
N VAL A 54 -11.71 0.75 2.82
CA VAL A 54 -12.99 1.06 3.45
C VAL A 54 -13.23 0.04 4.56
N ALA A 55 -12.92 0.41 5.80
CA ALA A 55 -12.85 -0.53 6.91
C ALA A 55 -14.09 -0.52 7.82
N THR A 56 -14.73 0.63 8.00
CA THR A 56 -15.86 0.80 8.92
C THR A 56 -17.19 0.98 8.18
N GLU A 57 -18.29 0.80 8.89
CA GLU A 57 -19.64 1.04 8.34
C GLU A 57 -19.82 2.52 7.93
N ALA A 58 -19.34 3.45 8.74
CA ALA A 58 -19.40 4.86 8.42
C ALA A 58 -18.59 5.21 7.15
N GLN A 59 -17.40 4.60 6.99
CA GLN A 59 -16.62 4.77 5.78
C GLN A 59 -17.31 4.17 4.55
N PHE A 60 -17.97 3.01 4.69
CA PHE A 60 -18.71 2.41 3.59
C PHE A 60 -19.91 3.27 3.16
N ALA A 61 -20.66 3.81 4.12
CA ALA A 61 -21.75 4.73 3.83
C ALA A 61 -21.25 5.99 3.09
N ALA A 62 -20.19 6.61 3.60
CA ALA A 62 -19.57 7.77 2.95
C ALA A 62 -19.03 7.46 1.55
N PHE A 63 -18.44 6.28 1.37
CA PHE A 63 -17.92 5.78 0.10
C PHE A 63 -19.05 5.56 -0.92
N ALA A 64 -20.13 4.89 -0.51
CA ALA A 64 -21.30 4.69 -1.36
C ALA A 64 -21.92 6.02 -1.81
N GLN A 65 -22.10 6.95 -0.86
CA GLN A 65 -22.66 8.28 -1.15
C GLN A 65 -21.81 9.07 -2.14
N VAL A 66 -20.50 9.11 -1.95
CA VAL A 66 -19.61 9.89 -2.82
C VAL A 66 -19.56 9.35 -4.25
N LEU A 67 -19.81 8.06 -4.42
CA LEU A 67 -19.88 7.40 -5.72
C LEU A 67 -21.27 7.39 -6.34
N GLY A 68 -22.30 7.96 -5.67
CA GLY A 68 -23.70 7.90 -6.11
C GLY A 68 -24.26 6.47 -6.14
N ARG A 69 -23.80 5.63 -5.20
CA ARG A 69 -24.17 4.23 -5.07
C ARG A 69 -24.80 3.93 -3.71
N GLU A 70 -25.71 4.80 -3.29
CA GLU A 70 -26.49 4.61 -2.05
C GLU A 70 -27.29 3.30 -2.07
N ASP A 71 -27.59 2.78 -3.25
CA ASP A 71 -28.20 1.45 -3.46
C ASP A 71 -27.42 0.33 -2.75
N TRP A 72 -26.09 0.48 -2.61
CA TRP A 72 -25.27 -0.51 -1.90
C TRP A 72 -25.61 -0.62 -0.40
N LEU A 73 -26.12 0.44 0.20
CA LEU A 73 -26.49 0.45 1.62
C LEU A 73 -27.75 -0.37 1.91
N GLU A 74 -28.59 -0.55 0.90
CA GLU A 74 -29.85 -1.29 0.99
C GLU A 74 -29.71 -2.77 0.63
N LYS A 75 -28.57 -3.17 -0.01
CA LYS A 75 -28.33 -4.55 -0.42
C LYS A 75 -28.00 -5.43 0.79
N PRO A 76 -28.73 -6.56 0.99
CA PRO A 76 -28.43 -7.51 2.07
C PRO A 76 -27.00 -8.06 2.03
N GLU A 77 -26.41 -8.14 0.81
CA GLU A 77 -25.05 -8.61 0.57
C GLU A 77 -23.98 -7.66 1.10
N TYR A 78 -24.31 -6.39 1.33
CA TYR A 78 -23.37 -5.34 1.74
C TYR A 78 -23.72 -4.67 3.08
N CYS A 79 -24.80 -5.10 3.74
CA CYS A 79 -25.38 -4.48 4.92
C CYS A 79 -24.44 -4.38 6.14
N ASN A 80 -23.35 -5.14 6.16
CA ASN A 80 -22.30 -5.06 7.18
C ASN A 80 -20.97 -5.58 6.65
N VAL A 81 -19.87 -5.32 7.39
CA VAL A 81 -18.52 -5.71 7.00
C VAL A 81 -18.38 -7.20 6.72
N THR A 82 -19.01 -8.06 7.52
CA THR A 82 -18.95 -9.52 7.33
C THR A 82 -19.59 -9.94 6.00
N ARG A 83 -20.73 -9.38 5.67
CA ARG A 83 -21.40 -9.63 4.39
C ARG A 83 -20.59 -9.12 3.21
N ARG A 84 -19.99 -7.94 3.32
CA ARG A 84 -19.11 -7.40 2.28
C ARG A 84 -17.87 -8.29 2.06
N ILE A 85 -17.25 -8.81 3.14
CA ILE A 85 -16.13 -9.76 3.05
C ILE A 85 -16.55 -11.05 2.34
N GLN A 86 -17.73 -11.57 2.62
CA GLN A 86 -18.26 -12.78 1.96
C GLN A 86 -18.52 -12.55 0.47
N ASN A 87 -18.97 -11.35 0.10
CA ASN A 87 -19.32 -10.93 -1.25
C ASN A 87 -18.27 -10.02 -1.90
N TYR A 88 -17.00 -10.07 -1.44
CA TYR A 88 -15.96 -9.11 -1.84
C TYR A 88 -15.70 -9.07 -3.35
N LYS A 89 -15.87 -10.19 -4.06
CA LYS A 89 -15.71 -10.25 -5.53
C LYS A 89 -16.79 -9.45 -6.23
N MET A 90 -18.04 -9.70 -5.90
CA MET A 90 -19.19 -8.99 -6.47
C MET A 90 -19.12 -7.49 -6.19
N LEU A 91 -18.85 -7.10 -4.95
CA LEU A 91 -18.64 -5.70 -4.59
C LEU A 91 -17.45 -5.08 -5.33
N GLY A 92 -16.36 -5.83 -5.48
CA GLY A 92 -15.18 -5.39 -6.20
C GLY A 92 -15.42 -5.17 -7.70
N GLU A 93 -16.25 -5.98 -8.32
CA GLU A 93 -16.68 -5.80 -9.72
C GLU A 93 -17.51 -4.52 -9.86
N GLU A 94 -18.52 -4.30 -8.98
CA GLU A 94 -19.35 -3.10 -8.99
C GLU A 94 -18.51 -1.82 -8.74
N VAL A 95 -17.55 -1.86 -7.80
CA VAL A 95 -16.61 -0.76 -7.56
C VAL A 95 -15.76 -0.50 -8.80
N SER A 96 -15.25 -1.55 -9.44
CA SER A 96 -14.44 -1.44 -10.65
C SER A 96 -15.20 -0.83 -11.82
N GLU A 97 -16.49 -1.17 -11.98
CA GLU A 97 -17.36 -0.58 -13.01
C GLU A 97 -17.52 0.93 -12.82
N VAL A 98 -17.71 1.37 -11.57
CA VAL A 98 -17.80 2.80 -11.26
C VAL A 98 -16.44 3.49 -11.51
N PHE A 99 -15.35 2.90 -11.01
CA PHE A 99 -14.02 3.51 -11.08
C PHE A 99 -13.50 3.67 -12.51
N ARG A 100 -13.81 2.74 -13.41
CA ARG A 100 -13.47 2.85 -14.85
C ARG A 100 -14.10 4.05 -15.56
N GLN A 101 -15.08 4.72 -14.94
CA GLN A 101 -15.70 5.91 -15.49
C GLN A 101 -14.92 7.19 -15.19
N TYR A 102 -13.88 7.12 -14.35
CA TYR A 102 -13.09 8.25 -13.89
C TYR A 102 -11.60 8.03 -14.13
N THR A 103 -10.85 9.12 -14.26
CA THR A 103 -9.39 9.11 -14.11
C THR A 103 -9.01 8.96 -12.63
N CYS A 104 -7.78 8.53 -12.36
CA CYS A 104 -7.29 8.44 -10.97
C CYS A 104 -7.37 9.81 -10.27
N LYS A 105 -7.11 10.91 -11.00
CA LYS A 105 -7.19 12.27 -10.45
C LYS A 105 -8.63 12.63 -10.03
N GLU A 106 -9.59 12.44 -10.92
CA GLU A 106 -11.02 12.70 -10.64
C GLU A 106 -11.51 11.89 -9.43
N LEU A 107 -11.13 10.59 -9.36
CA LEU A 107 -11.48 9.75 -8.21
C LEU A 107 -10.84 10.22 -6.91
N MET A 108 -9.58 10.64 -6.93
CA MET A 108 -8.92 11.17 -5.73
C MET A 108 -9.58 12.46 -5.25
N GLU A 109 -9.93 13.38 -6.14
CA GLU A 109 -10.65 14.61 -5.82
C GLU A 109 -12.03 14.29 -5.23
N LEU A 110 -12.75 13.33 -5.80
CA LEU A 110 -14.04 12.88 -5.32
C LEU A 110 -13.96 12.23 -3.92
N LEU A 111 -13.03 11.29 -3.72
CA LEU A 111 -12.85 10.56 -2.48
C LEU A 111 -12.29 11.42 -1.35
N GLN A 112 -11.54 12.49 -1.68
CA GLN A 112 -10.98 13.44 -0.70
C GLN A 112 -12.07 14.16 0.10
N THR A 113 -13.25 14.31 -0.47
CA THR A 113 -14.39 15.00 0.21
C THR A 113 -14.93 14.22 1.42
N ARG A 114 -14.52 12.98 1.61
CA ARG A 114 -14.97 12.06 2.65
C ARG A 114 -13.80 11.35 3.33
N SER A 115 -14.05 10.72 4.44
CA SER A 115 -13.02 10.00 5.23
C SER A 115 -12.62 8.65 4.64
N CYS A 116 -12.52 8.56 3.31
CA CYS A 116 -12.04 7.37 2.63
C CYS A 116 -10.51 7.37 2.59
N ILE A 117 -9.90 6.22 2.78
CA ILE A 117 -8.45 6.04 2.61
C ILE A 117 -8.23 5.58 1.17
N TYR A 118 -7.42 6.30 0.43
CA TYR A 118 -7.12 6.01 -0.97
C TYR A 118 -5.70 6.47 -1.33
N GLY A 119 -5.18 5.92 -2.42
CA GLY A 119 -3.90 6.34 -3.00
C GLY A 119 -3.74 5.80 -4.42
N LYS A 120 -3.15 6.61 -5.30
CA LYS A 120 -2.80 6.17 -6.65
C LYS A 120 -1.66 5.15 -6.60
N ILE A 121 -1.73 4.11 -7.41
CA ILE A 121 -0.61 3.22 -7.66
C ILE A 121 0.37 3.95 -8.59
N ASN A 122 1.54 4.26 -8.07
CA ASN A 122 2.55 5.04 -8.78
C ASN A 122 3.57 4.14 -9.48
N THR A 123 4.02 4.57 -10.65
CA THR A 123 5.22 4.02 -11.33
C THR A 123 6.49 4.53 -10.63
N PHE A 124 7.65 3.90 -10.88
CA PHE A 124 8.90 4.30 -10.22
C PHE A 124 9.32 5.73 -10.53
N ASP A 125 9.14 6.19 -11.76
CA ASP A 125 9.40 7.58 -12.15
C ASP A 125 8.48 8.57 -11.40
N ALA A 126 7.20 8.23 -11.25
CA ALA A 126 6.26 9.02 -10.47
C ALA A 126 6.63 9.05 -8.98
N VAL A 127 7.15 7.94 -8.41
CA VAL A 127 7.65 7.89 -7.03
C VAL A 127 8.86 8.81 -6.87
N VAL A 128 9.83 8.75 -7.81
CA VAL A 128 11.03 9.61 -7.76
C VAL A 128 10.67 11.10 -7.85
N ALA A 129 9.65 11.45 -8.65
CA ALA A 129 9.17 12.82 -8.80
C ALA A 129 8.18 13.26 -7.69
N HIS A 130 7.81 12.38 -6.77
CA HIS A 130 6.77 12.67 -5.78
C HIS A 130 7.22 13.73 -4.77
N PRO A 131 6.44 14.80 -4.51
CA PRO A 131 6.82 15.89 -3.60
C PRO A 131 7.22 15.42 -2.20
N GLN A 132 6.52 14.43 -1.65
CA GLN A 132 6.84 13.88 -0.33
C GLN A 132 8.17 13.13 -0.31
N VAL A 133 8.54 12.45 -1.39
CA VAL A 133 9.84 11.76 -1.52
C VAL A 133 10.96 12.80 -1.55
N ALA A 134 10.75 13.91 -2.29
CA ALA A 134 11.69 15.04 -2.31
C ALA A 134 11.79 15.72 -0.94
N ALA A 135 10.66 16.04 -0.29
CA ALA A 135 10.63 16.69 1.03
C ALA A 135 11.30 15.83 2.13
N ARG A 136 11.27 14.50 1.98
CA ARG A 136 11.94 13.56 2.89
C ARG A 136 13.39 13.29 2.52
N GLY A 137 13.91 13.86 1.44
CA GLY A 137 15.29 13.61 0.99
C GLY A 137 15.58 12.15 0.68
N MET A 138 14.57 11.39 0.25
CA MET A 138 14.67 9.93 0.06
C MET A 138 15.41 9.52 -1.22
N ILE A 139 15.62 10.44 -2.15
CA ILE A 139 16.48 10.21 -3.31
C ILE A 139 17.80 10.95 -3.07
N ILE A 140 18.86 10.20 -2.97
CA ILE A 140 20.21 10.71 -2.66
C ILE A 140 21.13 10.56 -3.86
N GLU A 141 22.13 11.41 -3.95
CA GLU A 141 23.24 11.27 -4.89
C GLU A 141 24.32 10.39 -4.27
N ALA A 142 24.86 9.50 -5.06
CA ALA A 142 25.92 8.58 -4.71
C ALA A 142 26.93 8.49 -5.88
N GLU A 143 28.08 7.92 -5.63
CA GLU A 143 29.09 7.64 -6.65
C GLU A 143 29.31 6.13 -6.73
N ASP A 144 29.43 5.61 -7.95
CA ASP A 144 29.84 4.25 -8.19
C ASP A 144 31.35 4.06 -7.88
N PRO A 145 31.86 2.82 -7.87
CA PRO A 145 33.29 2.57 -7.62
C PRO A 145 34.25 3.22 -8.63
N TYR A 146 33.73 3.67 -9.76
CA TYR A 146 34.49 4.32 -10.84
C TYR A 146 34.38 5.84 -10.80
N GLY A 147 33.66 6.39 -9.82
CA GLY A 147 33.47 7.82 -9.64
C GLY A 147 32.33 8.45 -10.44
N ASN A 148 31.48 7.63 -11.07
CA ASN A 148 30.34 8.15 -11.81
C ASN A 148 29.17 8.45 -10.85
N PRO A 149 28.54 9.64 -10.94
CA PRO A 149 27.41 9.99 -10.10
C PRO A 149 26.15 9.23 -10.53
N PHE A 150 25.36 8.76 -9.56
CA PHE A 150 24.04 8.20 -9.78
C PHE A 150 23.10 8.47 -8.61
N LYS A 151 21.79 8.30 -8.83
CA LYS A 151 20.77 8.51 -7.80
C LYS A 151 20.28 7.15 -7.27
N MET A 152 20.06 7.09 -5.96
CA MET A 152 19.57 5.89 -5.31
C MET A 152 18.64 6.23 -4.13
N PRO A 153 17.81 5.29 -3.67
CA PRO A 153 17.06 5.48 -2.42
C PRO A 153 17.98 5.65 -1.23
N GLY A 154 17.66 6.62 -0.37
CA GLY A 154 18.34 6.85 0.90
C GLY A 154 17.87 5.91 2.01
N ASN A 155 18.55 5.94 3.15
CA ASN A 155 18.12 5.22 4.34
C ASN A 155 16.87 5.91 4.93
N PRO A 156 15.77 5.18 5.18
CA PRO A 156 14.56 5.77 5.76
C PRO A 156 14.69 6.11 7.25
N VAL A 157 15.70 5.60 7.92
CA VAL A 157 15.92 5.82 9.36
C VAL A 157 16.50 7.21 9.59
N ILE A 158 15.79 8.01 10.37
CA ILE A 158 16.21 9.35 10.80
C ILE A 158 16.51 9.27 12.30
N VAL A 159 17.69 9.70 12.70
CA VAL A 159 18.12 9.75 14.10
C VAL A 159 18.39 11.19 14.49
N ASN A 160 17.72 11.68 15.55
CA ASN A 160 17.84 13.06 16.02
C ASN A 160 17.58 14.14 14.94
N GLY A 161 16.70 13.85 13.98
CA GLY A 161 16.37 14.77 12.88
C GLY A 161 17.30 14.67 11.67
N GLU A 162 18.30 13.83 11.70
CA GLU A 162 19.29 13.66 10.63
C GLU A 162 19.15 12.29 9.96
N HIS A 163 19.30 12.25 8.63
CA HIS A 163 19.43 11.00 7.89
C HIS A 163 20.78 10.34 8.21
N MET A 164 20.77 9.01 8.36
CA MET A 164 22.02 8.28 8.52
C MET A 164 22.91 8.47 7.29
N GLU A 165 24.21 8.74 7.54
CA GLU A 165 25.19 8.96 6.48
C GLU A 165 25.26 7.80 5.47
N LYS A 166 25.56 8.17 4.23
CA LYS A 166 25.79 7.25 3.13
C LYS A 166 27.04 6.40 3.43
N LYS A 167 26.89 5.09 3.48
CA LYS A 167 28.05 4.21 3.34
C LYS A 167 28.48 4.17 1.88
N LYS A 168 29.78 4.24 1.62
CA LYS A 168 30.33 4.01 0.28
C LYS A 168 29.85 2.67 -0.23
N ILE A 169 29.36 2.65 -1.47
CA ILE A 169 29.01 1.40 -2.16
C ILE A 169 30.31 0.66 -2.45
N PHE A 170 30.44 -0.55 -1.92
CA PHE A 170 31.61 -1.37 -2.19
C PHE A 170 31.44 -2.10 -3.52
N PRO A 171 32.52 -2.22 -4.34
CA PRO A 171 32.50 -3.02 -5.55
C PRO A 171 32.12 -4.48 -5.26
N ALA A 172 31.44 -5.12 -6.21
CA ALA A 172 31.05 -6.53 -6.11
C ALA A 172 32.22 -7.48 -5.82
N GLU A 173 33.42 -7.16 -6.29
CA GLU A 173 34.66 -7.88 -6.01
C GLU A 173 35.00 -8.05 -4.51
N ARG A 174 34.51 -7.11 -3.65
CA ARG A 174 34.69 -7.27 -2.19
C ARG A 174 33.72 -8.28 -1.59
N LEU A 175 32.57 -8.53 -2.22
CA LEU A 175 31.63 -9.55 -1.78
C LEU A 175 32.16 -10.98 -2.04
N GLU A 176 32.95 -11.18 -3.08
CA GLU A 176 33.58 -12.48 -3.34
C GLU A 176 34.69 -12.81 -2.35
N LYS A 177 35.44 -11.80 -1.91
CA LYS A 177 36.49 -11.98 -0.87
C LYS A 177 35.90 -12.23 0.53
N ALA A 178 34.69 -11.77 0.81
CA ALA A 178 34.01 -12.02 2.09
C ALA A 178 33.39 -13.44 2.17
N LYS A 179 33.24 -14.13 1.04
CA LYS A 179 32.79 -15.53 0.99
C LYS A 179 33.89 -16.57 1.27
N GLY A 180 35.10 -16.13 1.48
CA GLY A 180 36.26 -16.97 1.79
C GLY A 180 36.61 -17.02 3.29
N ILE A 181 35.66 -16.74 4.19
CA ILE A 181 35.79 -16.93 5.64
C ILE A 181 34.99 -18.16 6.05
#